data_bbaf1bffb37815f9cd0df0a814d12129
#
_entry.id   bbaf1bffb37815f9cd0df0a814d12129
#
_cell.length_a   1.000
_cell.length_b   1.000
_cell.length_c   1.000
_cell.angle_alpha   90.00
_cell.angle_beta   90.00
_cell.angle_gamma   90.00
#
_symmetry.space_group_name_H-M   'P 1'
#
loop_
_entity.id
_entity.type
_entity.pdbx_description
1 polymer ?
#
loop_
_entity_poly.entity_id
_entity_poly.type
_entity_poly.pdbx_seq_one_letter_code
_entity_poly.pdbx_strand_id
1 'polypeptide(L)'
;IARSMVTKWGLSDRMGPLSYGEDEGEVFLGRSVTQHKALSDDTAHAIDEEVRAFIDRNYERAANILNEYIDKLHAMADALMKFETIDSDQIKDIMEGRDPRPPAGWDDSSDSDAGGGATADEGKDASGDAPIGGPAGQH
;
A
#
# COMPACT_ATOMS: atom_id res chain seq x y z
N ILE A 1 -5.90 5.72 19.13
CA ILE A 1 -4.57 5.28 19.61
C ILE A 1 -3.86 6.46 20.27
N ALA A 2 -3.49 7.57 19.57
CA ALA A 2 -2.73 8.68 20.14
C ALA A 2 -3.38 9.27 21.40
N ARG A 3 -4.70 9.46 21.41
CA ARG A 3 -5.44 9.90 22.59
C ARG A 3 -5.27 8.91 23.76
N SER A 4 -5.37 7.62 23.51
CA SER A 4 -5.18 6.60 24.56
C SER A 4 -3.74 6.58 25.10
N MET A 5 -2.75 6.86 24.23
CA MET A 5 -1.34 6.99 24.66
C MET A 5 -1.16 8.12 25.64
N VAL A 6 -1.81 9.26 25.40
CA VAL A 6 -1.72 10.45 26.27
C VAL A 6 -2.57 10.27 27.54
N THR A 7 -3.83 9.79 27.41
CA THR A 7 -4.80 9.84 28.52
C THR A 7 -4.85 8.58 29.37
N LYS A 8 -4.51 7.40 28.83
CA LYS A 8 -4.63 6.10 29.54
C LYS A 8 -3.29 5.47 29.85
N TRP A 9 -2.30 5.62 28.94
CA TRP A 9 -1.03 4.89 29.06
C TRP A 9 0.12 5.73 29.65
N GLY A 10 -0.11 7.01 29.92
CA GLY A 10 0.88 7.89 30.54
C GLY A 10 2.14 8.09 29.70
N LEU A 11 2.02 8.08 28.36
CA LEU A 11 3.17 8.19 27.44
C LEU A 11 3.48 9.61 27.04
N SER A 12 2.81 10.61 27.62
CA SER A 12 3.13 12.05 27.42
C SER A 12 3.99 12.53 28.57
N ASP A 13 5.14 13.11 28.26
CA ASP A 13 6.01 13.73 29.27
C ASP A 13 5.34 14.92 29.96
N ARG A 14 4.53 15.69 29.23
CA ARG A 14 3.80 16.84 29.74
C ARG A 14 2.66 16.47 30.66
N MET A 15 1.89 15.44 30.30
CA MET A 15 0.73 14.99 31.08
C MET A 15 1.11 14.04 32.21
N GLY A 16 2.30 13.43 32.12
CA GLY A 16 2.81 12.49 33.09
C GLY A 16 2.08 11.12 33.09
N PRO A 17 2.46 10.22 34.01
CA PRO A 17 1.93 8.85 34.05
C PRO A 17 0.58 8.80 34.83
N LEU A 18 -0.31 9.73 34.52
CA LEU A 18 -1.64 9.79 35.12
C LEU A 18 -2.70 9.30 34.12
N SER A 19 -3.76 8.70 34.62
CA SER A 19 -4.91 8.36 33.79
C SER A 19 -5.92 9.52 33.83
N TYR A 20 -6.18 10.07 32.65
CA TYR A 20 -7.19 11.09 32.39
C TYR A 20 -8.43 10.50 31.70
N GLY A 21 -8.58 9.17 31.72
CA GLY A 21 -9.74 8.50 31.16
C GLY A 21 -10.98 8.85 31.98
N GLU A 22 -12.08 9.14 31.30
CA GLU A 22 -13.38 9.01 31.94
C GLU A 22 -13.48 7.55 32.36
N ASP A 23 -13.72 7.28 33.65
CA ASP A 23 -14.24 6.01 34.06
C ASP A 23 -15.51 5.80 33.24
N GLU A 24 -15.49 4.87 32.29
CA GLU A 24 -16.71 4.34 31.69
C GLU A 24 -17.45 3.63 32.82
N GLY A 25 -18.00 4.44 33.73
CA GLY A 25 -18.88 3.97 34.78
C GLY A 25 -19.99 3.20 34.10
N GLU A 26 -20.09 1.92 34.45
CA GLU A 26 -21.14 1.04 34.01
C GLU A 26 -22.45 1.83 33.93
N VAL A 27 -23.00 1.92 32.72
CA VAL A 27 -24.34 2.47 32.48
C VAL A 27 -25.30 1.54 33.20
N PHE A 28 -25.45 1.74 34.51
CA PHE A 28 -26.48 1.05 35.28
C PHE A 28 -27.82 1.65 34.87
N LEU A 29 -28.62 0.81 34.25
CA LEU A 29 -29.96 1.04 33.73
C LEU A 29 -30.74 2.14 34.51
N GLY A 30 -30.95 3.30 33.88
CA GLY A 30 -32.08 4.14 34.18
C GLY A 30 -31.85 5.43 34.98
N ARG A 31 -30.65 5.88 35.25
CA ARG A 31 -30.38 7.20 35.80
C ARG A 31 -29.41 7.96 34.91
N SER A 32 -29.87 9.06 34.31
CA SER A 32 -28.98 10.04 33.71
C SER A 32 -28.11 10.63 34.82
N VAL A 33 -26.92 10.03 34.99
CA VAL A 33 -25.87 10.65 35.80
C VAL A 33 -25.42 11.86 35.01
N THR A 34 -25.61 13.03 35.58
CA THR A 34 -25.02 14.28 35.09
C THR A 34 -23.53 14.00 34.96
N GLN A 35 -23.01 13.93 33.72
CA GLN A 35 -21.57 13.79 33.46
C GLN A 35 -20.89 15.00 34.08
N HIS A 36 -20.32 14.82 35.24
CA HIS A 36 -19.36 15.78 35.75
C HIS A 36 -18.18 15.76 34.77
N LYS A 37 -17.92 16.90 34.12
CA LYS A 37 -16.74 17.14 33.34
C LYS A 37 -15.53 16.86 34.22
N ALA A 38 -15.00 15.65 34.16
CA ALA A 38 -13.95 15.18 35.04
C ALA A 38 -12.61 15.89 34.80
N LEU A 39 -12.51 16.64 33.70
CA LEU A 39 -11.32 17.37 33.29
C LEU A 39 -11.62 18.87 33.21
N SER A 40 -10.69 19.69 33.71
CA SER A 40 -10.73 21.13 33.48
C SER A 40 -10.52 21.44 31.98
N ASP A 41 -11.00 22.58 31.52
CA ASP A 41 -10.83 23.02 30.12
C ASP A 41 -9.34 23.12 29.76
N ASP A 42 -8.49 23.58 30.67
CA ASP A 42 -7.04 23.68 30.49
C ASP A 42 -6.40 22.27 30.30
N THR A 43 -6.82 21.29 31.09
CA THR A 43 -6.33 19.92 30.97
C THR A 43 -6.80 19.28 29.66
N ALA A 44 -8.04 19.51 29.27
CA ALA A 44 -8.57 19.00 28.00
C ALA A 44 -7.79 19.59 26.81
N HIS A 45 -7.51 20.90 26.86
CA HIS A 45 -6.70 21.57 25.84
C HIS A 45 -5.26 21.03 25.80
N ALA A 46 -4.63 20.83 26.93
CA ALA A 46 -3.29 20.25 27.02
C ALA A 46 -3.25 18.82 26.43
N ILE A 47 -4.28 18.00 26.67
CA ILE A 47 -4.40 16.67 26.06
C ILE A 47 -4.51 16.76 24.53
N ASP A 48 -5.33 17.66 24.01
CA ASP A 48 -5.49 17.83 22.57
C ASP A 48 -4.21 18.32 21.89
N GLU A 49 -3.46 19.23 22.52
CA GLU A 49 -2.14 19.66 22.06
C GLU A 49 -1.14 18.49 22.03
N GLU A 50 -1.06 17.69 23.09
CA GLU A 50 -0.18 16.52 23.15
C GLU A 50 -0.54 15.46 22.10
N VAL A 51 -1.82 15.17 21.92
CA VAL A 51 -2.30 14.24 20.88
C VAL A 51 -1.85 14.73 19.49
N ARG A 52 -2.01 16.03 19.22
CA ARG A 52 -1.58 16.62 17.95
C ARG A 52 -0.07 16.53 17.79
N ALA A 53 0.70 16.88 18.81
CA ALA A 53 2.16 16.81 18.78
C ALA A 53 2.67 15.39 18.51
N PHE A 54 2.02 14.37 19.08
CA PHE A 54 2.32 12.96 18.79
C PHE A 54 2.10 12.61 17.30
N ILE A 55 0.97 13.05 16.75
CA ILE A 55 0.61 12.77 15.35
C ILE A 55 1.56 13.50 14.41
N ASP A 56 1.75 14.80 14.59
CA ASP A 56 2.54 15.65 13.72
C ASP A 56 4.00 15.18 13.67
N ARG A 57 4.62 14.91 14.82
CA ARG A 57 6.00 14.40 14.90
C ARG A 57 6.18 13.07 14.17
N ASN A 58 5.25 12.14 14.33
CA ASN A 58 5.36 10.83 13.67
C ASN A 58 5.02 10.91 12.18
N TYR A 59 4.12 11.79 11.80
CA TYR A 59 3.82 12.07 10.39
C TYR A 59 5.04 12.67 9.67
N GLU A 60 5.66 13.69 10.26
CA GLU A 60 6.89 14.28 9.71
C GLU A 60 8.02 13.26 9.60
N ARG A 61 8.19 12.41 10.62
CA ARG A 61 9.19 11.34 10.58
C ARG A 61 8.92 10.36 9.43
N ALA A 62 7.67 9.95 9.24
CA ALA A 62 7.29 9.05 8.15
C ALA A 62 7.51 9.71 6.78
N ALA A 63 7.11 10.98 6.63
CA ALA A 63 7.32 11.74 5.41
C ALA A 63 8.82 11.89 5.08
N ASN A 64 9.65 12.19 6.08
CA ASN A 64 11.09 12.30 5.89
C ASN A 64 11.72 10.98 5.46
N ILE A 65 11.34 9.85 6.07
CA ILE A 65 11.83 8.52 5.69
C ILE A 65 11.44 8.21 4.24
N LEU A 66 10.19 8.45 3.85
CA LEU A 66 9.73 8.18 2.48
C LEU A 66 10.46 9.06 1.47
N ASN A 67 10.67 10.34 1.78
CA ASN A 67 11.41 11.25 0.89
C ASN A 67 12.90 10.90 0.80
N GLU A 68 13.53 10.49 1.90
CA GLU A 68 14.93 10.08 1.94
C GLU A 68 15.17 8.81 1.10
N TYR A 69 14.21 7.88 1.12
CA TYR A 69 14.30 6.60 0.42
C TYR A 69 13.36 6.48 -0.79
N ILE A 70 13.04 7.61 -1.42
CA ILE A 70 12.08 7.64 -2.55
C ILE A 70 12.52 6.73 -3.70
N ASP A 71 13.81 6.66 -3.99
CA ASP A 71 14.36 5.79 -5.04
C ASP A 71 14.15 4.32 -4.72
N LYS A 72 14.24 3.94 -3.43
CA LYS A 72 13.95 2.58 -2.97
C LYS A 72 12.46 2.24 -3.12
N LEU A 73 11.60 3.21 -2.83
CA LEU A 73 10.16 3.06 -3.01
C LEU A 73 9.81 2.84 -4.49
N HIS A 74 10.42 3.58 -5.40
CA HIS A 74 10.25 3.37 -6.83
C HIS A 74 10.76 1.99 -7.27
N ALA A 75 11.96 1.59 -6.83
CA ALA A 75 12.51 0.26 -7.12
C ALA A 75 11.61 -0.88 -6.61
N MET A 76 10.98 -0.72 -5.43
CA MET A 76 9.99 -1.68 -4.92
C MET A 76 8.73 -1.72 -5.79
N ALA A 77 8.26 -0.56 -6.24
CA ALA A 77 7.10 -0.48 -7.13
C ALA A 77 7.39 -1.17 -8.48
N ASP A 78 8.54 -0.92 -9.08
CA ASP A 78 8.97 -1.55 -10.32
C ASP A 78 9.11 -3.07 -10.18
N ALA A 79 9.68 -3.52 -9.05
CA ALA A 79 9.78 -4.94 -8.74
C ALA A 79 8.39 -5.60 -8.57
N LEU A 80 7.45 -4.93 -7.91
CA LEU A 80 6.06 -5.40 -7.78
C LEU A 80 5.35 -5.45 -9.13
N MET A 81 5.56 -4.48 -10.00
CA MET A 81 5.00 -4.49 -11.36
C MET A 81 5.57 -5.63 -12.20
N LYS A 82 6.83 -5.99 -11.99
CA LYS A 82 7.50 -7.07 -12.73
C LYS A 82 7.18 -8.46 -12.19
N PHE A 83 7.22 -8.62 -10.87
CA PHE A 83 7.16 -9.94 -10.22
C PHE A 83 5.82 -10.21 -9.51
N GLU A 84 4.90 -9.23 -9.48
CA GLU A 84 3.61 -9.24 -8.76
C GLU A 84 3.75 -9.33 -7.23
N THR A 85 4.80 -9.95 -6.73
CA THR A 85 5.14 -10.06 -5.30
C THR A 85 6.63 -9.85 -5.12
N ILE A 86 7.03 -9.32 -3.95
CA ILE A 86 8.42 -9.21 -3.54
C ILE A 86 8.61 -9.89 -2.18
N ASP A 87 9.68 -10.66 -2.06
CA ASP A 87 10.05 -11.35 -0.82
C ASP A 87 11.08 -10.55 -0.01
N SER A 88 11.45 -11.09 1.15
CA SER A 88 12.39 -10.43 2.06
C SER A 88 13.80 -10.28 1.47
N ASP A 89 14.22 -11.18 0.58
CA ASP A 89 15.54 -11.14 -0.02
C ASP A 89 15.60 -10.10 -1.15
N GLN A 90 14.52 -10.00 -1.94
CA GLN A 90 14.36 -8.93 -2.92
C GLN A 90 14.29 -7.55 -2.25
N ILE A 91 13.58 -7.42 -1.12
CA ILE A 91 13.57 -6.17 -0.35
C ILE A 91 15.00 -5.81 0.13
N LYS A 92 15.79 -6.77 0.62
CA LYS A 92 17.17 -6.52 1.02
C LYS A 92 18.02 -6.06 -0.16
N ASP A 93 17.90 -6.70 -1.32
CA ASP A 93 18.63 -6.28 -2.53
C ASP A 93 18.32 -4.82 -2.87
N ILE A 94 17.05 -4.45 -2.90
CA ILE A 94 16.62 -3.07 -3.16
C ILE A 94 17.15 -2.10 -2.11
N MET A 95 17.06 -2.44 -0.82
CA MET A 95 17.57 -1.59 0.26
C MET A 95 19.07 -1.37 0.18
N GLU A 96 19.84 -2.36 -0.29
CA GLU A 96 21.28 -2.27 -0.52
C GLU A 96 21.63 -1.64 -1.88
N GLY A 97 20.64 -1.27 -2.68
CA GLY A 97 20.82 -0.63 -3.99
C GLY A 97 21.22 -1.60 -5.10
N ARG A 98 20.92 -2.87 -4.94
CA ARG A 98 21.04 -3.89 -5.97
C ARG A 98 19.71 -4.12 -6.67
N ASP A 99 19.79 -4.61 -7.91
CA ASP A 99 18.58 -5.07 -8.59
C ASP A 99 17.99 -6.29 -7.87
N PRO A 100 16.68 -6.33 -7.68
CA PRO A 100 16.03 -7.45 -7.03
C PRO A 100 16.17 -8.72 -7.87
N ARG A 101 16.64 -9.82 -7.25
CA ARG A 101 16.74 -11.12 -7.88
C ARG A 101 15.35 -11.64 -8.27
N PRO A 102 15.23 -12.42 -9.37
CA PRO A 102 13.95 -13.05 -9.71
C PRO A 102 13.51 -14.01 -8.59
N PRO A 103 12.19 -14.14 -8.33
CA PRO A 103 11.67 -15.15 -7.41
C PRO A 103 12.04 -16.58 -7.86
N ALA A 104 12.09 -17.51 -6.91
CA ALA A 104 12.33 -18.92 -7.22
C ALA A 104 11.21 -19.44 -8.15
N GLY A 105 11.61 -19.94 -9.34
CA GLY A 105 10.67 -20.42 -10.36
C GLY A 105 10.14 -19.37 -11.33
N TRP A 106 10.71 -18.18 -11.32
CA TRP A 106 10.39 -17.15 -12.31
C TRP A 106 11.01 -17.51 -13.66
N ASP A 107 10.17 -17.75 -14.67
CA ASP A 107 10.58 -17.90 -16.07
C ASP A 107 10.38 -16.59 -16.82
N ASP A 108 11.48 -16.00 -17.25
CA ASP A 108 11.53 -14.73 -18.04
C ASP A 108 10.96 -14.93 -19.48
N SER A 109 10.39 -16.12 -19.77
CA SER A 109 9.91 -16.50 -21.11
C SER A 109 8.55 -15.91 -21.48
N SER A 110 7.87 -15.19 -20.59
CA SER A 110 6.55 -14.61 -20.88
C SER A 110 6.59 -13.20 -21.47
N ASP A 111 7.75 -12.54 -21.51
CA ASP A 111 7.87 -11.15 -21.97
C ASP A 111 8.44 -11.01 -23.40
N SER A 112 8.68 -12.13 -24.11
CA SER A 112 9.29 -12.14 -25.46
C SER A 112 8.28 -12.29 -26.61
N ASP A 113 6.95 -12.29 -26.35
CA ASP A 113 5.95 -12.51 -27.42
C ASP A 113 5.15 -11.24 -27.82
N ALA A 114 5.68 -10.05 -27.54
CA ALA A 114 5.06 -8.78 -27.97
C ALA A 114 5.97 -7.97 -28.91
N GLY A 115 6.74 -8.64 -29.82
CA GLY A 115 7.62 -7.92 -30.71
C GLY A 115 8.12 -8.71 -31.91
N GLY A 116 7.25 -9.48 -32.55
CA GLY A 116 7.57 -10.20 -33.80
C GLY A 116 6.99 -9.49 -35.00
N GLY A 117 7.80 -8.69 -35.67
CA GLY A 117 7.50 -7.88 -36.83
C GLY A 117 6.95 -8.64 -38.02
N ALA A 118 6.02 -8.03 -38.69
CA ALA A 118 5.65 -8.29 -40.08
C ALA A 118 6.88 -8.12 -40.96
N THR A 119 7.42 -9.21 -41.48
CA THR A 119 8.24 -9.19 -42.68
C THR A 119 7.34 -9.54 -43.87
N ALA A 120 7.11 -8.54 -44.73
CA ALA A 120 6.60 -8.69 -46.07
C ALA A 120 7.56 -9.59 -46.82
N ASP A 121 7.06 -10.65 -47.40
CA ASP A 121 7.70 -11.37 -48.50
C ASP A 121 6.88 -11.15 -49.76
N GLU A 122 7.49 -10.40 -50.70
CA GLU A 122 7.05 -10.25 -52.05
C GLU A 122 7.53 -11.47 -52.87
N GLY A 123 6.60 -12.02 -53.63
CA GLY A 123 7.00 -12.52 -54.96
C GLY A 123 6.92 -14.03 -55.19
N LYS A 124 5.94 -14.49 -55.92
CA LYS A 124 6.06 -14.83 -57.34
C LYS A 124 4.95 -15.76 -57.84
N ASP A 125 4.43 -15.38 -58.97
CA ASP A 125 3.58 -16.05 -59.89
C ASP A 125 3.76 -17.57 -60.06
N ALA A 126 2.64 -18.28 -60.19
CA ALA A 126 2.39 -19.12 -61.37
C ALA A 126 0.99 -19.76 -61.36
N SER A 127 0.19 -19.30 -62.27
CA SER A 127 -0.79 -19.99 -63.12
C SER A 127 -1.20 -21.46 -62.79
N GLY A 128 -2.53 -21.69 -62.79
CA GLY A 128 -3.09 -23.00 -62.95
C GLY A 128 -4.58 -23.08 -62.64
N ASP A 129 -5.37 -22.67 -63.61
CA ASP A 129 -6.56 -23.31 -64.21
C ASP A 129 -7.67 -23.84 -63.30
N ALA A 130 -8.86 -23.33 -63.56
CA ALA A 130 -10.18 -23.78 -63.05
C ALA A 130 -10.56 -25.14 -63.66
N PRO A 131 -11.66 -25.84 -63.23
CA PRO A 131 -13.02 -25.34 -63.37
C PRO A 131 -14.06 -25.80 -62.30
N ILE A 132 -15.05 -24.96 -62.15
CA ILE A 132 -16.51 -25.04 -62.21
C ILE A 132 -17.16 -26.40 -61.90
N GLY A 133 -18.15 -26.36 -61.01
CA GLY A 133 -19.23 -27.32 -60.84
C GLY A 133 -19.91 -27.18 -59.49
N GLY A 134 -20.93 -26.59 -59.32
CA GLY A 134 -22.33 -26.32 -59.23
C GLY A 134 -23.11 -27.46 -58.57
N PRO A 135 -24.44 -27.32 -58.37
CA PRO A 135 -25.00 -26.74 -57.12
C PRO A 135 -25.96 -27.72 -56.37
N ALA A 136 -26.51 -27.22 -55.27
CA ALA A 136 -27.82 -27.55 -54.68
C ALA A 136 -28.09 -28.95 -54.08
N GLY A 137 -28.80 -28.90 -52.95
CA GLY A 137 -29.54 -29.99 -52.37
C GLY A 137 -30.01 -29.71 -50.97
N GLN A 138 -31.22 -29.17 -50.89
CA GLN A 138 -32.04 -29.05 -49.70
C GLN A 138 -32.26 -30.45 -49.06
N HIS A 139 -32.24 -30.50 -47.74
CA HIS A 139 -33.38 -30.96 -46.92
C HIS A 139 -33.19 -30.53 -45.47
#